data_63503ca1581328039891b46e4db7eeb5
#
_entry.id   63503ca1581328039891b46e4db7eeb5
#
_cell.length_a   1.000
_cell.length_b   1.000
_cell.length_c   1.000
_cell.angle_alpha   90.00
_cell.angle_beta   90.00
_cell.angle_gamma   90.00
#
_symmetry.space_group_name_H-M   'P 1'
#
loop_
_entity.id
_entity.type
_entity.pdbx_description
1 polymer ?
#
loop_
_entity_poly.entity_id
_entity_poly.type
_entity_poly.pdbx_seq_one_letter_code
_entity_poly.pdbx_strand_id
1 'polypeptide(L)'
;MTAPKRRVLIVGGGLAGLACAVRLHEAGAHPLIVEASDDVGGRVRTDVLDGFRLDRGFQVFLDAYPEARKLLDLPRLDLRPFKPGALVYLDSRMHRVMDVFRDPRHLLSSALAPVGSLGDKLRVASLRARISRSTLAEIAAREDLTTEVYLQRAGFSPRMIDVFFRSFYGGIFLERDLQTSCRMFEFTFQMFSKGSATLPARGMQEIPRQLANRLPPEAILRDTRVTEIQPGKIMLESGESLLGDTIVVAADATTAARLIP
;
A
#
# COMPACT_ATOMS: atom_id res chain seq x y z
N MET A 1 25.27 7.23 33.84
CA MET A 1 23.82 7.53 34.01
C MET A 1 23.16 7.23 32.68
N THR A 2 22.38 6.18 32.58
CA THR A 2 21.56 5.89 31.39
C THR A 2 20.46 6.95 31.28
N ALA A 3 20.36 7.64 30.15
CA ALA A 3 19.27 8.58 29.92
C ALA A 3 17.92 7.89 30.19
N PRO A 4 16.94 8.60 30.78
CA PRO A 4 15.62 8.01 31.03
C PRO A 4 15.06 7.46 29.72
N LYS A 5 14.64 6.20 29.72
CA LYS A 5 14.05 5.55 28.54
C LYS A 5 12.75 6.28 28.19
N ARG A 6 12.75 7.01 27.08
CA ARG A 6 11.56 7.70 26.59
C ARG A 6 10.47 6.68 26.25
N ARG A 7 9.29 6.87 26.83
CA ARG A 7 8.11 6.06 26.55
C ARG A 7 7.40 6.59 25.29
N VAL A 8 7.40 5.82 24.22
CA VAL A 8 6.71 6.16 22.96
C VAL A 8 5.41 5.37 22.88
N LEU A 9 4.28 6.07 22.83
CA LEU A 9 2.96 5.47 22.58
C LEU A 9 2.63 5.58 21.09
N ILE A 10 2.15 4.49 20.50
CA ILE A 10 1.74 4.43 19.09
C ILE A 10 0.26 4.03 19.03
N VAL A 11 -0.59 4.93 18.56
CA VAL A 11 -2.03 4.70 18.44
C VAL A 11 -2.33 4.11 17.07
N GLY A 12 -2.67 2.82 17.06
CA GLY A 12 -2.99 2.02 15.88
C GLY A 12 -1.92 0.96 15.52
N GLY A 13 -2.34 -0.30 15.46
CA GLY A 13 -1.54 -1.48 15.12
C GLY A 13 -1.60 -1.87 13.65
N GLY A 14 -1.88 -0.92 12.75
CA GLY A 14 -1.77 -1.10 11.29
C GLY A 14 -0.31 -1.14 10.83
N LEU A 15 -0.06 -1.29 9.52
CA LEU A 15 1.30 -1.38 8.96
C LEU A 15 2.17 -0.17 9.34
N ALA A 16 1.61 1.05 9.38
CA ALA A 16 2.35 2.24 9.74
C ALA A 16 2.82 2.21 11.20
N GLY A 17 1.92 1.86 12.13
CA GLY A 17 2.25 1.75 13.56
C GLY A 17 3.25 0.63 13.84
N LEU A 18 3.06 -0.54 13.23
CA LEU A 18 3.99 -1.67 13.34
C LEU A 18 5.37 -1.32 12.78
N ALA A 19 5.45 -0.70 11.60
CA ALA A 19 6.71 -0.28 11.00
C ALA A 19 7.45 0.75 11.87
N CYS A 20 6.71 1.72 12.42
CA CYS A 20 7.25 2.70 13.37
C CYS A 20 7.79 2.01 14.62
N ALA A 21 7.02 1.12 15.24
CA ALA A 21 7.42 0.39 16.43
C ALA A 21 8.66 -0.46 16.19
N VAL A 22 8.73 -1.20 15.08
CA VAL A 22 9.90 -2.01 14.73
C VAL A 22 11.15 -1.13 14.61
N ARG A 23 11.08 0.01 13.93
CA ARG A 23 12.21 0.93 13.77
C ARG A 23 12.65 1.53 15.10
N LEU A 24 11.71 1.91 15.96
CA LEU A 24 12.01 2.42 17.29
C LEU A 24 12.65 1.35 18.18
N HIS A 25 12.13 0.11 18.11
CA HIS A 25 12.68 -1.01 18.86
C HIS A 25 14.12 -1.33 18.43
N GLU A 26 14.39 -1.37 17.12
CA GLU A 26 15.74 -1.55 16.57
C GLU A 26 16.71 -0.43 16.98
N ALA A 27 16.19 0.78 17.19
CA ALA A 27 16.97 1.92 17.72
C ALA A 27 17.14 1.89 19.25
N GLY A 28 16.68 0.83 19.93
CA GLY A 28 16.80 0.68 21.39
C GLY A 28 15.72 1.39 22.20
N ALA A 29 14.68 1.94 21.56
CA ALA A 29 13.51 2.48 22.25
C ALA A 29 12.51 1.36 22.64
N HIS A 30 11.57 1.69 23.52
CA HIS A 30 10.52 0.77 23.97
C HIS A 30 9.15 1.32 23.60
N PRO A 31 8.73 1.18 22.32
CA PRO A 31 7.41 1.63 21.90
C PRO A 31 6.31 0.72 22.45
N LEU A 32 5.15 1.32 22.72
CA LEU A 32 3.93 0.61 23.06
C LEU A 32 2.87 0.94 22.02
N ILE A 33 2.42 -0.07 21.25
CA ILE A 33 1.30 0.04 20.34
C ILE A 33 0.00 -0.18 21.11
N VAL A 34 -0.97 0.70 20.89
CA VAL A 34 -2.34 0.56 21.41
C VAL A 34 -3.28 0.37 20.23
N GLU A 35 -3.84 -0.84 20.11
CA GLU A 35 -4.69 -1.27 19.01
C GLU A 35 -6.11 -1.57 19.50
N ALA A 36 -7.09 -1.00 18.83
CA ALA A 36 -8.48 -1.14 19.20
C ALA A 36 -9.09 -2.51 18.86
N SER A 37 -8.49 -3.22 17.90
CA SER A 37 -8.97 -4.52 17.42
C SER A 37 -8.32 -5.68 18.17
N ASP A 38 -8.89 -6.86 17.98
CA ASP A 38 -8.41 -8.15 18.50
C ASP A 38 -7.07 -8.60 17.93
N ASP A 39 -6.66 -8.08 16.75
CA ASP A 39 -5.36 -8.40 16.13
C ASP A 39 -4.83 -7.19 15.35
N VAL A 40 -3.54 -7.24 15.05
CA VAL A 40 -2.82 -6.22 14.28
C VAL A 40 -3.13 -6.30 12.78
N GLY A 41 -2.78 -5.23 12.05
CA GLY A 41 -2.86 -5.18 10.59
C GLY A 41 -3.81 -4.11 10.06
N GLY A 42 -4.77 -3.67 10.83
CA GLY A 42 -5.74 -2.66 10.40
C GLY A 42 -6.50 -3.09 9.14
N ARG A 43 -6.27 -2.41 8.01
CA ARG A 43 -6.86 -2.74 6.70
C ARG A 43 -6.17 -3.90 5.97
N VAL A 44 -5.07 -4.42 6.51
CA VAL A 44 -4.33 -5.55 5.95
C VAL A 44 -4.55 -6.76 6.86
N ARG A 45 -5.76 -7.32 6.79
CA ARG A 45 -6.19 -8.46 7.58
C ARG A 45 -6.81 -9.53 6.71
N THR A 46 -6.71 -10.79 7.15
CA THR A 46 -7.26 -11.97 6.48
C THR A 46 -8.13 -12.75 7.46
N ASP A 47 -9.38 -12.97 7.11
CA ASP A 47 -10.25 -13.89 7.83
C ASP A 47 -10.10 -15.30 7.27
N VAL A 48 -10.21 -16.30 8.14
CA VAL A 48 -10.28 -17.71 7.72
C VAL A 48 -11.66 -18.23 8.07
N LEU A 49 -12.44 -18.55 7.04
CA LEU A 49 -13.80 -19.07 7.18
C LEU A 49 -13.95 -20.33 6.32
N ASP A 50 -14.33 -21.42 6.91
CA ASP A 50 -14.54 -22.72 6.23
C ASP A 50 -13.37 -23.14 5.32
N GLY A 51 -12.13 -22.85 5.75
CA GLY A 51 -10.91 -23.12 4.99
C GLY A 51 -10.55 -22.09 3.91
N PHE A 52 -11.43 -21.13 3.65
CA PHE A 52 -11.15 -19.99 2.75
C PHE A 52 -10.42 -18.87 3.49
N ARG A 53 -9.53 -18.20 2.76
CA ARG A 53 -8.84 -16.99 3.23
C ARG A 53 -9.44 -15.78 2.54
N LEU A 54 -10.01 -14.88 3.32
CA LEU A 54 -10.74 -13.71 2.87
C LEU A 54 -9.99 -12.45 3.33
N ASP A 55 -9.26 -11.82 2.44
CA ASP A 55 -8.58 -10.58 2.75
C ASP A 55 -9.59 -9.43 2.84
N ARG A 56 -9.58 -8.70 3.97
CA ARG A 56 -10.58 -7.65 4.27
C ARG A 56 -10.42 -6.38 3.42
N GLY A 57 -9.23 -6.08 2.96
CA GLY A 57 -8.91 -4.84 2.25
C GLY A 57 -7.98 -5.08 1.09
N PHE A 58 -6.71 -4.81 1.28
CA PHE A 58 -5.71 -4.99 0.23
C PHE A 58 -5.52 -6.47 -0.12
N GLN A 59 -5.60 -6.78 -1.40
CA GLN A 59 -5.50 -8.14 -1.95
C GLN A 59 -4.29 -8.28 -2.88
N VAL A 60 -3.43 -7.29 -2.94
CA VAL A 60 -2.22 -7.28 -3.77
C VAL A 60 -1.08 -6.61 -3.02
N PHE A 61 0.06 -7.27 -3.03
CA PHE A 61 1.32 -6.74 -2.53
C PHE A 61 2.33 -6.60 -3.68
N LEU A 62 2.88 -5.40 -3.87
CA LEU A 62 3.95 -5.18 -4.85
C LEU A 62 5.30 -5.40 -4.18
N ASP A 63 6.01 -6.44 -4.59
CA ASP A 63 7.27 -6.85 -3.99
C ASP A 63 8.44 -5.87 -4.25
N ALA A 64 8.21 -4.84 -5.08
CA ALA A 64 9.16 -3.78 -5.37
C ALA A 64 9.11 -2.60 -4.37
N TYR A 65 8.15 -2.56 -3.44
CA TYR A 65 8.08 -1.47 -2.47
C TYR A 65 9.37 -1.37 -1.65
N PRO A 66 10.13 -0.23 -1.73
CA PRO A 66 11.46 -0.15 -1.12
C PRO A 66 11.44 -0.33 0.41
N GLU A 67 10.47 0.29 1.08
CA GLU A 67 10.38 0.18 2.54
C GLU A 67 9.93 -1.22 2.99
N ALA A 68 9.07 -1.87 2.21
CA ALA A 68 8.69 -3.25 2.47
C ALA A 68 9.91 -4.20 2.38
N ARG A 69 10.76 -4.01 1.37
CA ARG A 69 12.00 -4.80 1.22
C ARG A 69 13.00 -4.61 2.35
N LYS A 70 13.00 -3.44 3.02
CA LYS A 70 13.86 -3.17 4.17
C LYS A 70 13.30 -3.76 5.47
N LEU A 71 11.97 -3.84 5.57
CA LEU A 71 11.29 -4.22 6.80
C LEU A 71 10.86 -5.69 6.83
N LEU A 72 10.57 -6.29 5.68
CA LEU A 72 10.00 -7.63 5.57
C LEU A 72 11.02 -8.65 5.07
N ASP A 73 10.92 -9.86 5.61
CA ASP A 73 11.55 -11.05 5.07
C ASP A 73 10.62 -11.63 3.99
N LEU A 74 10.79 -11.17 2.75
CA LEU A 74 9.94 -11.55 1.62
C LEU A 74 9.94 -13.06 1.35
N PRO A 75 11.08 -13.80 1.42
CA PRO A 75 11.09 -15.25 1.30
C PRO A 75 10.13 -15.96 2.26
N ARG A 76 10.05 -15.53 3.52
CA ARG A 76 9.16 -16.14 4.51
C ARG A 76 7.67 -15.88 4.28
N LEU A 77 7.33 -14.89 3.48
CA LEU A 77 5.93 -14.60 3.12
C LEU A 77 5.37 -15.57 2.08
N ASP A 78 6.23 -16.38 1.43
CA ASP A 78 5.82 -17.31 0.37
C ASP A 78 4.95 -16.63 -0.68
N LEU A 79 5.49 -15.56 -1.29
CA LEU A 79 4.75 -14.69 -2.21
C LEU A 79 4.38 -15.44 -3.49
N ARG A 80 3.10 -15.43 -3.84
CA ARG A 80 2.54 -16.01 -5.06
C ARG A 80 2.32 -14.90 -6.09
N PRO A 81 3.10 -14.86 -7.19
CA PRO A 81 2.98 -13.82 -8.18
C PRO A 81 1.79 -14.04 -9.10
N PHE A 82 1.09 -12.95 -9.41
CA PHE A 82 0.11 -12.91 -10.49
C PHE A 82 0.79 -12.85 -11.85
N LYS A 83 0.09 -13.32 -12.88
CA LYS A 83 0.55 -13.14 -14.26
C LYS A 83 0.60 -11.65 -14.60
N PRO A 84 1.70 -11.17 -15.23
CA PRO A 84 1.87 -9.74 -15.50
C PRO A 84 0.96 -9.27 -16.63
N GLY A 85 -0.18 -8.71 -16.29
CA GLY A 85 -1.15 -8.21 -17.26
C GLY A 85 -2.54 -8.06 -16.66
N ALA A 86 -3.51 -7.80 -17.53
CA ALA A 86 -4.90 -7.65 -17.16
C ALA A 86 -5.84 -8.33 -18.19
N LEU A 87 -6.98 -8.76 -17.71
CA LEU A 87 -8.13 -9.10 -18.54
C LEU A 87 -9.07 -7.91 -18.56
N VAL A 88 -9.29 -7.33 -19.72
CA VAL A 88 -10.18 -6.19 -19.92
C VAL A 88 -11.47 -6.67 -20.56
N TYR A 89 -12.60 -6.51 -19.88
CA TYR A 89 -13.90 -6.79 -20.42
C TYR A 89 -14.38 -5.56 -21.20
N LEU A 90 -14.52 -5.72 -22.50
CA LEU A 90 -14.93 -4.66 -23.43
C LEU A 90 -15.75 -5.26 -24.57
N ASP A 91 -16.84 -4.59 -24.98
CA ASP A 91 -17.71 -5.02 -26.07
C ASP A 91 -18.17 -6.48 -25.91
N SER A 92 -18.61 -6.85 -24.70
CA SER A 92 -19.07 -8.19 -24.31
C SER A 92 -18.04 -9.32 -24.49
N ARG A 93 -16.75 -8.96 -24.53
CA ARG A 93 -15.63 -9.92 -24.66
C ARG A 93 -14.50 -9.61 -23.70
N MET A 94 -13.76 -10.66 -23.36
CA MET A 94 -12.54 -10.54 -22.55
C MET A 94 -11.32 -10.36 -23.45
N HIS A 95 -10.62 -9.26 -23.29
CA HIS A 95 -9.38 -8.97 -24.00
C HIS A 95 -8.19 -9.11 -23.06
N ARG A 96 -7.20 -9.87 -23.47
CA ARG A 96 -5.96 -10.05 -22.70
C ARG A 96 -4.96 -8.97 -23.08
N VAL A 97 -4.53 -8.19 -22.10
CA VAL A 97 -3.48 -7.17 -22.23
C VAL A 97 -2.36 -7.56 -21.27
N MET A 98 -1.27 -8.07 -21.80
CA MET A 98 -0.13 -8.55 -21.02
C MET A 98 1.01 -7.56 -21.03
N ASP A 99 1.84 -7.60 -19.99
CA ASP A 99 3.12 -6.88 -19.96
C ASP A 99 4.11 -7.58 -20.91
N VAL A 100 4.19 -7.07 -22.12
CA VAL A 100 5.01 -7.64 -23.20
C VAL A 100 6.52 -7.60 -22.92
N PHE A 101 6.96 -6.77 -21.99
CA PHE A 101 8.36 -6.72 -21.56
C PHE A 101 8.71 -7.91 -20.65
N ARG A 102 7.72 -8.51 -19.99
CA ARG A 102 7.87 -9.69 -19.13
C ARG A 102 7.45 -10.98 -19.83
N ASP A 103 6.47 -10.90 -20.70
CA ASP A 103 6.02 -12.04 -21.49
C ASP A 103 5.87 -11.65 -22.96
N PRO A 104 6.97 -11.66 -23.75
CA PRO A 104 6.96 -11.28 -25.17
C PRO A 104 6.03 -12.12 -26.06
N ARG A 105 5.67 -13.34 -25.61
CA ARG A 105 4.76 -14.23 -26.35
C ARG A 105 3.39 -13.61 -26.59
N HIS A 106 3.00 -12.64 -25.76
CA HIS A 106 1.73 -11.94 -25.85
C HIS A 106 1.82 -10.59 -26.59
N LEU A 107 2.94 -10.30 -27.27
CA LEU A 107 3.13 -9.02 -27.98
C LEU A 107 2.01 -8.78 -29.00
N LEU A 108 1.76 -9.75 -29.87
CA LEU A 108 0.76 -9.60 -30.94
C LEU A 108 -0.66 -9.48 -30.37
N SER A 109 -1.04 -10.33 -29.42
CA SER A 109 -2.38 -10.28 -28.80
C SER A 109 -2.60 -8.98 -28.03
N SER A 110 -1.60 -8.48 -27.32
CA SER A 110 -1.68 -7.20 -26.62
C SER A 110 -1.69 -6.00 -27.58
N ALA A 111 -0.94 -6.08 -28.67
CA ALA A 111 -0.93 -5.05 -29.72
C ALA A 111 -2.28 -4.94 -30.43
N LEU A 112 -2.96 -6.07 -30.68
CA LEU A 112 -4.26 -6.11 -31.37
C LEU A 112 -5.46 -5.92 -30.42
N ALA A 113 -5.27 -5.97 -29.11
CA ALA A 113 -6.36 -5.73 -28.16
C ALA A 113 -6.97 -4.33 -28.38
N PRO A 114 -8.33 -4.18 -28.43
CA PRO A 114 -9.01 -2.91 -28.75
C PRO A 114 -9.00 -1.92 -27.57
N VAL A 115 -7.99 -2.02 -26.72
CA VAL A 115 -7.74 -1.16 -25.56
C VAL A 115 -6.74 -0.08 -25.98
N GLY A 116 -7.27 1.05 -26.46
CA GLY A 116 -6.47 2.13 -27.02
C GLY A 116 -5.86 1.84 -28.39
N SER A 117 -5.19 2.83 -28.95
CA SER A 117 -4.52 2.78 -30.26
C SER A 117 -3.12 2.17 -30.15
N LEU A 118 -2.48 1.85 -31.29
CA LEU A 118 -1.05 1.51 -31.31
C LEU A 118 -0.18 2.64 -30.77
N GLY A 119 -0.56 3.91 -31.05
CA GLY A 119 0.11 5.08 -30.50
C GLY A 119 0.04 5.12 -28.97
N ASP A 120 -1.09 4.75 -28.37
CA ASP A 120 -1.21 4.66 -26.91
C ASP A 120 -0.28 3.58 -26.34
N LYS A 121 -0.17 2.43 -26.99
CA LYS A 121 0.71 1.34 -26.55
C LYS A 121 2.18 1.74 -26.60
N LEU A 122 2.60 2.50 -27.63
CA LEU A 122 3.94 3.07 -27.70
C LEU A 122 4.17 4.11 -26.60
N ARG A 123 3.15 4.93 -26.28
CA ARG A 123 3.23 5.87 -25.15
C ARG A 123 3.36 5.15 -23.80
N VAL A 124 2.66 4.03 -23.59
CA VAL A 124 2.86 3.19 -22.39
C VAL A 124 4.30 2.69 -22.31
N ALA A 125 4.89 2.24 -23.40
CA ALA A 125 6.30 1.80 -23.43
C ALA A 125 7.28 2.95 -23.10
N SER A 126 7.06 4.13 -23.69
CA SER A 126 7.84 5.34 -23.41
C SER A 126 7.69 5.78 -21.95
N LEU A 127 6.47 5.81 -21.44
CA LEU A 127 6.14 6.13 -20.05
C LEU A 127 6.88 5.17 -19.10
N ARG A 128 6.79 3.87 -19.37
CA ARG A 128 7.52 2.84 -18.61
C ARG A 128 9.02 3.09 -18.59
N ALA A 129 9.62 3.33 -19.75
CA ALA A 129 11.05 3.56 -19.88
C ALA A 129 11.50 4.79 -19.06
N ARG A 130 10.73 5.87 -19.11
CA ARG A 130 10.98 7.11 -18.37
C ARG A 130 10.85 6.89 -16.85
N ILE A 131 9.72 6.32 -16.41
CA ILE A 131 9.43 6.16 -14.98
C ILE A 131 10.37 5.13 -14.34
N SER A 132 10.72 4.05 -15.04
CA SER A 132 11.62 3.03 -14.50
C SER A 132 13.04 3.55 -14.24
N ARG A 133 13.47 4.58 -14.97
CA ARG A 133 14.78 5.24 -14.78
C ARG A 133 14.76 6.31 -13.70
N SER A 134 13.59 6.82 -13.33
CA SER A 134 13.48 7.86 -12.32
C SER A 134 13.72 7.32 -10.91
N THR A 135 14.30 8.15 -10.07
CA THR A 135 14.34 7.93 -8.62
C THR A 135 13.01 8.32 -7.98
N LEU A 136 12.73 7.84 -6.78
CA LEU A 136 11.53 8.25 -6.04
C LEU A 136 11.56 9.73 -5.67
N ALA A 137 12.73 10.29 -5.40
CA ALA A 137 12.90 11.71 -5.14
C ALA A 137 12.55 12.57 -6.36
N GLU A 138 12.98 12.15 -7.56
CA GLU A 138 12.60 12.83 -8.80
C GLU A 138 11.11 12.75 -9.06
N ILE A 139 10.46 11.61 -8.82
CA ILE A 139 9.00 11.47 -8.94
C ILE A 139 8.29 12.42 -7.95
N ALA A 140 8.73 12.46 -6.71
CA ALA A 140 8.15 13.32 -5.68
C ALA A 140 8.34 14.82 -5.95
N ALA A 141 9.41 15.20 -6.65
CA ALA A 141 9.72 16.59 -6.99
C ALA A 141 9.00 17.11 -8.26
N ARG A 142 8.32 16.25 -9.03
CA ARG A 142 7.59 16.67 -10.24
C ARG A 142 6.41 17.59 -9.91
N GLU A 143 5.95 18.35 -10.92
CA GLU A 143 4.69 19.07 -10.83
C GLU A 143 3.56 18.14 -10.38
N ASP A 144 2.77 18.55 -9.41
CA ASP A 144 1.65 17.76 -8.91
C ASP A 144 0.38 18.09 -9.70
N LEU A 145 -0.03 17.14 -10.51
CA LEU A 145 -1.23 17.20 -11.34
C LEU A 145 -2.16 16.06 -10.93
N THR A 146 -3.42 16.14 -11.31
CA THR A 146 -4.27 14.95 -11.28
C THR A 146 -3.75 13.93 -12.29
N THR A 147 -3.92 12.65 -11.98
CA THR A 147 -3.53 11.57 -12.90
C THR A 147 -4.20 11.71 -14.26
N GLU A 148 -5.45 12.18 -14.30
CA GLU A 148 -6.17 12.41 -15.55
C GLU A 148 -5.49 13.46 -16.42
N VAL A 149 -5.22 14.66 -15.87
CA VAL A 149 -4.54 15.74 -16.59
C VAL A 149 -3.15 15.30 -17.05
N TYR A 150 -2.44 14.58 -16.21
CA TYR A 150 -1.13 14.04 -16.56
C TYR A 150 -1.17 13.09 -17.74
N LEU A 151 -2.13 12.15 -17.79
CA LEU A 151 -2.29 11.22 -18.91
C LEU A 151 -2.70 11.94 -20.20
N GLN A 152 -3.58 12.94 -20.10
CA GLN A 152 -3.96 13.79 -21.23
C GLN A 152 -2.77 14.55 -21.79
N ARG A 153 -1.96 15.20 -20.93
CA ARG A 153 -0.71 15.90 -21.34
C ARG A 153 0.33 14.94 -21.93
N ALA A 154 0.34 13.68 -21.48
CA ALA A 154 1.17 12.63 -22.07
C ALA A 154 0.66 12.13 -23.45
N GLY A 155 -0.48 12.67 -23.92
CA GLY A 155 -1.06 12.42 -25.23
C GLY A 155 -1.84 11.11 -25.36
N PHE A 156 -2.23 10.48 -24.24
CA PHE A 156 -3.07 9.29 -24.30
C PHE A 156 -4.47 9.64 -24.83
N SER A 157 -5.02 8.73 -25.65
CA SER A 157 -6.37 8.90 -26.17
C SER A 157 -7.42 8.80 -25.04
N PRO A 158 -8.56 9.49 -25.16
CA PRO A 158 -9.66 9.35 -24.20
C PRO A 158 -10.07 7.88 -24.01
N ARG A 159 -10.11 7.09 -25.09
CA ARG A 159 -10.42 5.66 -25.01
C ARG A 159 -9.42 4.89 -24.13
N MET A 160 -8.13 5.16 -24.24
CA MET A 160 -7.12 4.50 -23.41
C MET A 160 -7.23 4.92 -21.94
N ILE A 161 -7.51 6.20 -21.70
CA ILE A 161 -7.72 6.71 -20.34
C ILE A 161 -8.95 6.04 -19.71
N ASP A 162 -10.08 6.01 -20.38
CA ASP A 162 -11.35 5.52 -19.82
C ASP A 162 -11.38 4.00 -19.69
N VAL A 163 -10.97 3.28 -20.74
CA VAL A 163 -11.08 1.81 -20.76
C VAL A 163 -10.03 1.14 -19.91
N PHE A 164 -8.80 1.67 -19.88
CA PHE A 164 -7.71 1.03 -19.16
C PHE A 164 -7.33 1.78 -17.87
N PHE A 165 -6.84 3.02 -17.97
CA PHE A 165 -6.28 3.69 -16.80
C PHE A 165 -7.33 3.95 -15.74
N ARG A 166 -8.50 4.45 -16.10
CA ARG A 166 -9.59 4.74 -15.16
C ARG A 166 -10.08 3.47 -14.47
N SER A 167 -10.26 2.39 -15.22
CA SER A 167 -10.70 1.11 -14.65
C SER A 167 -9.64 0.49 -13.74
N PHE A 168 -8.37 0.50 -14.15
CA PHE A 168 -7.29 -0.13 -13.41
C PHE A 168 -6.86 0.69 -12.18
N TYR A 169 -6.57 1.98 -12.39
CA TYR A 169 -6.13 2.86 -11.30
C TYR A 169 -7.27 3.31 -10.40
N GLY A 170 -8.49 3.38 -10.91
CA GLY A 170 -9.68 3.62 -10.09
C GLY A 170 -9.85 2.55 -9.01
N GLY A 171 -9.55 1.29 -9.33
CA GLY A 171 -9.52 0.19 -8.35
C GLY A 171 -8.37 0.32 -7.34
N ILE A 172 -7.21 0.83 -7.75
CA ILE A 172 -6.04 1.01 -6.88
C ILE A 172 -6.24 2.21 -5.94
N PHE A 173 -6.72 3.33 -6.48
CA PHE A 173 -6.88 4.59 -5.73
C PHE A 173 -8.23 4.70 -5.02
N LEU A 174 -9.16 3.77 -5.30
CA LEU A 174 -10.53 3.76 -4.77
C LEU A 174 -11.30 5.03 -5.14
N GLU A 175 -11.03 5.58 -6.33
CA GLU A 175 -11.73 6.74 -6.89
C GLU A 175 -11.79 6.64 -8.43
N ARG A 176 -12.85 7.18 -9.05
CA ARG A 176 -13.15 6.96 -10.47
C ARG A 176 -12.63 8.05 -11.40
N ASP A 177 -12.36 9.25 -10.87
CA ASP A 177 -12.12 10.42 -11.70
C ASP A 177 -10.64 10.68 -11.98
N LEU A 178 -9.75 9.78 -11.52
CA LEU A 178 -8.30 9.90 -11.63
C LEU A 178 -7.77 11.25 -11.06
N GLN A 179 -8.39 11.71 -9.95
CA GLN A 179 -8.01 12.93 -9.25
C GLN A 179 -6.78 12.74 -8.37
N THR A 180 -6.45 11.50 -8.05
CA THR A 180 -5.22 11.19 -7.30
C THR A 180 -3.99 11.75 -8.01
N SER A 181 -3.04 12.25 -7.23
CA SER A 181 -1.78 12.84 -7.69
C SER A 181 -1.06 11.96 -8.71
N CYS A 182 -0.57 12.57 -9.78
CA CYS A 182 0.24 11.88 -10.79
C CYS A 182 1.57 11.33 -10.22
N ARG A 183 2.06 11.88 -9.11
CA ARG A 183 3.23 11.35 -8.41
C ARG A 183 2.93 9.95 -7.82
N MET A 184 1.72 9.76 -7.26
CA MET A 184 1.27 8.46 -6.76
C MET A 184 1.05 7.48 -7.93
N PHE A 185 0.50 7.96 -9.05
CA PHE A 185 0.38 7.17 -10.27
C PHE A 185 1.76 6.69 -10.75
N GLU A 186 2.75 7.58 -10.90
CA GLU A 186 4.09 7.23 -11.34
C GLU A 186 4.80 6.28 -10.36
N PHE A 187 4.62 6.50 -9.05
CA PHE A 187 5.14 5.61 -8.02
C PHE A 187 4.59 4.19 -8.17
N THR A 188 3.27 4.05 -8.21
CA THR A 188 2.63 2.73 -8.33
C THR A 188 2.96 2.07 -9.68
N PHE A 189 2.98 2.85 -10.77
CA PHE A 189 3.38 2.37 -12.09
C PHE A 189 4.84 1.86 -12.09
N GLN A 190 5.74 2.57 -11.39
CA GLN A 190 7.14 2.14 -11.23
C GLN A 190 7.22 0.82 -10.44
N MET A 191 6.44 0.67 -9.38
CA MET A 191 6.41 -0.55 -8.57
C MET A 191 5.92 -1.75 -9.39
N PHE A 192 4.86 -1.57 -10.19
CA PHE A 192 4.44 -2.59 -11.16
C PHE A 192 5.52 -2.91 -12.21
N SER A 193 6.26 -1.91 -12.64
CA SER A 193 7.30 -2.09 -13.66
C SER A 193 8.55 -2.82 -13.13
N LYS A 194 8.93 -2.58 -11.87
CA LYS A 194 10.15 -3.10 -11.24
C LYS A 194 9.94 -4.40 -10.45
N GLY A 195 8.72 -4.66 -9.97
CA GLY A 195 8.38 -5.82 -9.15
C GLY A 195 7.18 -6.58 -9.69
N SER A 196 6.73 -7.58 -8.97
CA SER A 196 5.55 -8.37 -9.26
C SER A 196 4.39 -7.98 -8.34
N ALA A 197 3.18 -8.02 -8.88
CA ALA A 197 1.99 -8.10 -8.06
C ALA A 197 1.91 -9.50 -7.47
N THR A 198 1.82 -9.59 -6.16
CA THR A 198 1.90 -10.86 -5.43
C THR A 198 0.85 -10.91 -4.32
N LEU A 199 0.66 -12.09 -3.78
CA LEU A 199 -0.15 -12.33 -2.59
C LEU A 199 0.61 -13.32 -1.68
N PRO A 200 0.76 -13.08 -0.37
CA PRO A 200 1.27 -14.07 0.55
C PRO A 200 0.41 -15.33 0.54
N ALA A 201 1.01 -16.53 0.49
CA ALA A 201 0.29 -17.79 0.35
C ALA A 201 -0.74 -18.04 1.47
N ARG A 202 -0.55 -17.44 2.64
CA ARG A 202 -1.44 -17.56 3.79
C ARG A 202 -2.31 -16.31 4.03
N GLY A 203 -2.42 -15.43 3.05
CA GLY A 203 -3.20 -14.19 3.10
C GLY A 203 -2.38 -12.97 3.50
N MET A 204 -2.94 -11.79 3.26
CA MET A 204 -2.27 -10.51 3.47
C MET A 204 -1.88 -10.25 4.94
N GLN A 205 -2.57 -10.86 5.89
CA GLN A 205 -2.28 -10.76 7.33
C GLN A 205 -0.86 -11.22 7.72
N GLU A 206 -0.23 -12.05 6.91
CA GLU A 206 1.15 -12.49 7.19
C GLU A 206 2.13 -11.33 7.22
N ILE A 207 1.86 -10.26 6.49
CA ILE A 207 2.70 -9.05 6.47
C ILE A 207 2.72 -8.35 7.84
N PRO A 208 1.57 -7.91 8.40
CA PRO A 208 1.56 -7.30 9.74
C PRO A 208 1.99 -8.27 10.84
N ARG A 209 1.68 -9.56 10.74
CA ARG A 209 2.14 -10.57 11.70
C ARG A 209 3.66 -10.70 11.73
N GLN A 210 4.30 -10.66 10.56
CA GLN A 210 5.76 -10.70 10.49
C GLN A 210 6.39 -9.49 11.17
N LEU A 211 5.82 -8.28 11.05
CA LEU A 211 6.27 -7.10 11.76
C LEU A 211 6.03 -7.21 13.27
N ALA A 212 4.83 -7.64 13.68
CA ALA A 212 4.49 -7.80 15.09
C ALA A 212 5.41 -8.81 15.80
N ASN A 213 5.79 -9.90 15.13
CA ASN A 213 6.69 -10.92 15.67
C ASN A 213 8.13 -10.44 15.89
N ARG A 214 8.49 -9.24 15.43
CA ARG A 214 9.78 -8.58 15.70
C ARG A 214 9.77 -7.75 16.97
N LEU A 215 8.61 -7.59 17.59
CA LEU A 215 8.39 -6.83 18.82
C LEU A 215 8.17 -7.80 19.99
N PRO A 216 8.54 -7.42 21.21
CA PRO A 216 8.15 -8.18 22.40
C PRO A 216 6.62 -8.20 22.53
N PRO A 217 6.02 -9.29 23.02
CA PRO A 217 4.57 -9.40 23.12
C PRO A 217 3.90 -8.27 23.90
N GLU A 218 4.55 -7.78 24.94
CA GLU A 218 4.10 -6.66 25.78
C GLU A 218 4.12 -5.28 25.08
N ALA A 219 4.75 -5.18 23.92
CA ALA A 219 4.78 -3.95 23.13
C ALA A 219 3.48 -3.68 22.36
N ILE A 220 2.49 -4.59 22.41
CA ILE A 220 1.24 -4.45 21.68
C ILE A 220 0.07 -4.73 22.62
N LEU A 221 -0.68 -3.69 22.95
CA LEU A 221 -1.97 -3.79 23.66
C LEU A 221 -3.08 -3.88 22.61
N ARG A 222 -3.70 -5.06 22.49
CA ARG A 222 -4.89 -5.30 21.65
C ARG A 222 -6.16 -5.04 22.45
N ASP A 223 -7.30 -5.05 21.77
CA ASP A 223 -8.62 -4.81 22.36
C ASP A 223 -8.68 -3.54 23.23
N THR A 224 -7.83 -2.56 22.89
CA THR A 224 -7.60 -1.35 23.66
C THR A 224 -7.85 -0.12 22.79
N ARG A 225 -9.02 0.46 22.93
CA ARG A 225 -9.43 1.62 22.13
C ARG A 225 -9.01 2.93 22.79
N VAL A 226 -8.30 3.76 22.04
CA VAL A 226 -8.03 5.15 22.41
C VAL A 226 -9.21 6.02 21.99
N THR A 227 -9.66 6.87 22.89
CA THR A 227 -10.80 7.79 22.67
C THR A 227 -10.38 9.23 22.52
N GLU A 228 -9.24 9.62 23.12
CA GLU A 228 -8.73 11.00 23.07
C GLU A 228 -7.22 11.00 23.21
N ILE A 229 -6.56 11.96 22.56
CA ILE A 229 -5.13 12.20 22.65
C ILE A 229 -4.90 13.62 23.15
N GLN A 230 -4.19 13.73 24.27
CA GLN A 230 -3.77 14.98 24.87
C GLN A 230 -2.22 15.04 24.91
N PRO A 231 -1.59 16.22 25.07
CA PRO A 231 -0.16 16.31 25.24
C PRO A 231 0.36 15.40 26.35
N GLY A 232 1.22 14.44 26.00
CA GLY A 232 1.82 13.48 26.94
C GLY A 232 0.90 12.38 27.46
N LYS A 233 -0.37 12.28 27.01
CA LYS A 233 -1.35 11.33 27.52
C LYS A 233 -2.33 10.86 26.45
N ILE A 234 -2.70 9.58 26.47
CA ILE A 234 -3.85 9.05 25.73
C ILE A 234 -4.92 8.55 26.72
N MET A 235 -6.17 8.74 26.37
CA MET A 235 -7.32 8.24 27.13
C MET A 235 -7.86 6.98 26.47
N LEU A 236 -8.18 5.98 27.27
CA LEU A 236 -8.74 4.71 26.82
C LEU A 236 -10.26 4.68 27.03
N GLU A 237 -10.94 3.86 26.25
CA GLU A 237 -12.40 3.63 26.41
C GLU A 237 -12.76 3.08 27.79
N SER A 238 -11.86 2.38 28.47
CA SER A 238 -12.03 1.93 29.85
C SER A 238 -12.06 3.06 30.89
N GLY A 239 -11.74 4.29 30.50
CA GLY A 239 -11.56 5.42 31.41
C GLY A 239 -10.11 5.54 31.96
N GLU A 240 -9.26 4.57 31.73
CA GLU A 240 -7.85 4.64 32.10
C GLU A 240 -7.08 5.57 31.17
N SER A 241 -5.89 5.98 31.59
CA SER A 241 -4.99 6.77 30.77
C SER A 241 -3.56 6.21 30.76
N LEU A 242 -2.90 6.33 29.61
CA LEU A 242 -1.49 5.99 29.48
C LEU A 242 -0.67 7.25 29.23
N LEU A 243 0.42 7.40 29.98
CA LEU A 243 1.36 8.51 29.85
C LEU A 243 2.50 8.12 28.90
N GLY A 244 2.92 9.05 28.06
CA GLY A 244 4.07 8.87 27.17
C GLY A 244 4.76 10.18 26.85
N ASP A 245 6.07 10.13 26.68
CA ASP A 245 6.89 11.29 26.32
C ASP A 245 6.64 11.72 24.85
N THR A 246 6.23 10.76 24.02
CA THR A 246 5.92 10.97 22.61
C THR A 246 4.72 10.12 22.24
N ILE A 247 3.78 10.70 21.48
CA ILE A 247 2.63 10.00 20.97
C ILE A 247 2.68 10.03 19.44
N VAL A 248 2.64 8.87 18.81
CA VAL A 248 2.56 8.70 17.35
C VAL A 248 1.15 8.26 17.00
N VAL A 249 0.47 9.02 16.16
CA VAL A 249 -0.87 8.67 15.67
C VAL A 249 -0.71 7.95 14.33
N ALA A 250 -0.95 6.64 14.35
CA ALA A 250 -0.85 5.76 13.20
C ALA A 250 -2.23 5.23 12.74
N ALA A 251 -3.28 5.99 13.04
CA ALA A 251 -4.65 5.76 12.59
C ALA A 251 -4.91 6.44 11.22
N ASP A 252 -6.04 6.13 10.57
CA ASP A 252 -6.47 6.87 9.40
C ASP A 252 -6.83 8.33 9.74
N ALA A 253 -6.82 9.21 8.72
CA ALA A 253 -7.01 10.65 8.91
C ALA A 253 -8.34 11.00 9.61
N THR A 254 -9.42 10.29 9.30
CA THR A 254 -10.73 10.52 9.93
C THR A 254 -10.73 10.16 11.41
N THR A 255 -10.10 9.06 11.74
CA THR A 255 -9.92 8.63 13.14
C THR A 255 -8.97 9.57 13.87
N ALA A 256 -7.83 9.93 13.26
CA ALA A 256 -6.87 10.87 13.84
C ALA A 256 -7.53 12.23 14.17
N ALA A 257 -8.33 12.77 13.25
CA ALA A 257 -9.05 14.05 13.46
C ALA A 257 -10.06 13.99 14.61
N ARG A 258 -10.59 12.82 14.94
CA ARG A 258 -11.51 12.64 16.09
C ARG A 258 -10.78 12.47 17.41
N LEU A 259 -9.56 11.93 17.37
CA LEU A 259 -8.77 11.68 18.58
C LEU A 259 -8.00 12.90 19.07
N ILE A 260 -7.71 13.85 18.18
CA ILE A 260 -6.97 15.07 18.48
C ILE A 260 -7.98 16.23 18.48
N PRO A 261 -8.30 16.81 19.62
CA PRO A 261 -9.29 17.91 19.75
C PRO A 261 -8.81 19.18 19.06
#